data_09ca1a8baf30b096060e276927a79277
#
_entry.id   09ca1a8baf30b096060e276927a79277
#
_cell.length_a   1.000
_cell.length_b   1.000
_cell.length_c   1.000
_cell.angle_alpha   90.00
_cell.angle_beta   90.00
_cell.angle_gamma   90.00
#
_symmetry.space_group_name_H-M   'P 1'
#
loop_
_entity.id
_entity.type
_entity.pdbx_description
1 polymer ?
#
loop_
_entity_poly.entity_id
_entity_poly.type
_entity_poly.pdbx_seq_one_letter_code
_entity_poly.pdbx_strand_id
1 'polypeptide(L)'
;MEYRVRLIYSSRASRKISWALGTNTNHQKGAHTVGLVHRPLFHLLISFCGGIFIGRYISPVPVIFFFILTAFFSALLFFFLVQGRRSSFLLLLVFALSGTLASSTIPDPDQPPGVIQQLLKKKNVILTGTITHSLQRGPTSTRMHLSLASFKEGDGWQSVSGNLLLNIRNCQRQWPVGQTLAGRVRIRPVRNFNNPGAFNYRQYLAHQRIWLRGYVQNDMDLVPLARPKRNFNYFLDVLRTRIRTFIDIWLPPSLAGGTLCSERCPPRATL
;
A
#
# COMPACT_ATOMS: atom_id res chain seq x y z
N MET A 1 -15.26 -9.45 65.56
CA MET A 1 -15.42 -10.87 65.18
C MET A 1 -14.13 -11.32 64.50
N GLU A 2 -13.26 -11.93 65.31
CA GLU A 2 -11.99 -12.49 64.91
C GLU A 2 -12.21 -13.92 64.39
N TYR A 3 -11.69 -14.23 63.21
CA TYR A 3 -11.52 -15.61 62.78
C TYR A 3 -10.03 -15.96 62.74
N ARG A 4 -9.61 -16.68 63.76
CA ARG A 4 -8.33 -17.40 63.83
C ARG A 4 -8.35 -18.58 62.82
N VAL A 5 -7.40 -18.61 61.92
CA VAL A 5 -7.09 -19.80 61.13
C VAL A 5 -5.92 -20.55 61.79
N ARG A 6 -6.20 -21.77 62.25
CA ARG A 6 -5.22 -22.71 62.86
C ARG A 6 -4.29 -23.27 61.77
N LEU A 7 -3.00 -23.09 61.97
CA LEU A 7 -1.96 -23.86 61.32
C LEU A 7 -1.92 -25.27 61.92
N ILE A 8 -2.18 -26.29 61.11
CA ILE A 8 -1.93 -27.66 61.47
C ILE A 8 -0.56 -28.05 60.87
N TYR A 9 0.41 -28.20 61.78
CA TYR A 9 1.71 -28.74 61.53
C TYR A 9 1.60 -30.29 61.59
N SER A 10 1.79 -31.00 60.48
CA SER A 10 1.99 -32.43 60.46
C SER A 10 3.37 -32.76 60.01
N SER A 11 4.17 -33.11 61.00
CA SER A 11 5.48 -33.75 60.99
C SER A 11 5.34 -35.20 60.52
N ARG A 12 6.12 -35.65 59.56
CA ARG A 12 6.83 -36.91 59.40
C ARG A 12 6.97 -37.35 57.94
N ALA A 13 8.15 -37.28 57.38
CA ALA A 13 8.92 -38.47 57.03
C ALA A 13 10.20 -38.05 56.31
N SER A 14 11.26 -38.11 57.10
CA SER A 14 12.66 -38.11 56.56
C SER A 14 12.85 -39.38 55.76
N ARG A 15 12.95 -39.24 54.41
CA ARG A 15 13.58 -40.29 53.58
C ARG A 15 14.87 -39.73 53.01
N LYS A 16 15.97 -40.29 53.51
CA LYS A 16 17.32 -40.15 52.97
C LYS A 16 17.32 -40.57 51.49
N ILE A 17 17.44 -39.65 50.59
CA ILE A 17 17.82 -39.90 49.22
C ILE A 17 19.29 -39.51 49.12
N SER A 18 20.16 -40.53 49.11
CA SER A 18 21.57 -40.42 48.83
C SER A 18 21.72 -40.10 47.33
N TRP A 19 22.07 -38.87 47.04
CA TRP A 19 22.53 -38.49 45.72
C TRP A 19 23.94 -38.96 45.52
N ALA A 20 24.10 -40.02 44.73
CA ALA A 20 25.38 -40.39 44.21
C ALA A 20 25.87 -39.27 43.29
N LEU A 21 26.92 -38.59 43.68
CA LEU A 21 27.66 -37.65 42.84
C LEU A 21 28.36 -38.43 41.73
N GLY A 22 27.64 -38.59 40.62
CA GLY A 22 28.22 -38.93 39.33
C GLY A 22 28.66 -37.66 38.65
N THR A 23 29.92 -37.28 38.84
CA THR A 23 30.58 -36.24 38.06
C THR A 23 30.79 -36.74 36.63
N ASN A 24 29.79 -36.52 35.78
CA ASN A 24 29.97 -36.70 34.34
C ASN A 24 30.06 -35.32 33.70
N THR A 25 31.27 -34.74 33.73
CA THR A 25 31.64 -33.53 33.03
C THR A 25 31.82 -33.80 31.55
N ASN A 26 30.74 -34.14 30.85
CA ASN A 26 30.71 -34.01 29.41
C ASN A 26 30.25 -32.59 29.10
N HIS A 27 31.22 -31.68 29.01
CA HIS A 27 31.08 -30.42 28.33
C HIS A 27 30.75 -30.67 26.85
N GLN A 28 29.51 -31.04 26.55
CA GLN A 28 28.95 -30.87 25.22
C GLN A 28 28.72 -29.38 25.00
N LYS A 29 29.75 -28.70 24.51
CA LYS A 29 29.61 -27.48 23.74
C LYS A 29 28.77 -27.78 22.47
N GLY A 30 27.51 -28.06 22.64
CA GLY A 30 26.54 -28.00 21.58
C GLY A 30 26.38 -26.54 21.20
N ALA A 31 27.24 -26.04 20.32
CA ALA A 31 26.91 -24.87 19.53
C ALA A 31 25.60 -25.20 18.86
N HIS A 32 24.51 -24.65 19.37
CA HIS A 32 23.24 -24.54 18.64
C HIS A 32 23.49 -23.66 17.42
N THR A 33 24.18 -24.18 16.43
CA THR A 33 24.02 -23.74 15.07
C THR A 33 22.56 -24.04 14.72
N VAL A 34 21.73 -23.07 15.00
CA VAL A 34 20.31 -23.09 14.60
C VAL A 34 20.34 -23.42 13.11
N GLY A 35 19.96 -24.67 12.80
CA GLY A 35 19.95 -25.16 11.43
C GLY A 35 18.93 -24.40 10.58
N LEU A 36 19.23 -23.16 10.23
CA LEU A 36 18.49 -22.34 9.26
C LEU A 36 18.35 -23.07 7.91
N VAL A 37 19.29 -23.99 7.63
CA VAL A 37 19.38 -24.74 6.37
C VAL A 37 18.26 -25.78 6.21
N HIS A 38 17.61 -26.23 7.29
CA HIS A 38 16.58 -27.30 7.24
C HIS A 38 15.13 -26.80 7.21
N ARG A 39 14.90 -25.48 7.07
CA ARG A 39 13.55 -24.94 6.94
C ARG A 39 13.19 -24.80 5.46
N PRO A 40 12.30 -25.63 4.91
CA PRO A 40 11.95 -25.57 3.47
C PRO A 40 11.42 -24.20 3.04
N LEU A 41 10.76 -23.47 3.93
CA LEU A 41 10.27 -22.11 3.70
C LEU A 41 11.39 -21.11 3.41
N PHE A 42 12.60 -21.30 3.98
CA PHE A 42 13.72 -20.41 3.78
C PHE A 42 14.24 -20.45 2.33
N HIS A 43 14.33 -21.64 1.75
CA HIS A 43 14.73 -21.80 0.35
C HIS A 43 13.70 -21.24 -0.62
N LEU A 44 12.40 -21.39 -0.33
CA LEU A 44 11.33 -20.80 -1.10
C LEU A 44 11.38 -19.27 -1.06
N LEU A 45 11.63 -18.69 0.12
CA LEU A 45 11.77 -17.24 0.29
C LEU A 45 12.98 -16.71 -0.51
N ILE A 46 14.15 -17.36 -0.41
CA ILE A 46 15.34 -16.96 -1.17
C ILE A 46 15.07 -17.04 -2.67
N SER A 47 14.43 -18.12 -3.13
CA SER A 47 14.11 -18.29 -4.55
C SER A 47 13.16 -17.18 -5.05
N PHE A 48 12.13 -16.84 -4.27
CA PHE A 48 11.21 -15.77 -4.58
C PHE A 48 11.91 -14.40 -4.61
N CYS A 49 12.71 -14.07 -3.59
CA CYS A 49 13.50 -12.84 -3.54
C CYS A 49 14.50 -12.74 -4.70
N GLY A 50 15.17 -13.85 -5.02
CA GLY A 50 16.05 -13.96 -6.19
C GLY A 50 15.28 -13.67 -7.49
N GLY A 51 14.08 -14.21 -7.64
CA GLY A 51 13.18 -13.93 -8.75
C GLY A 51 12.82 -12.46 -8.89
N ILE A 52 12.48 -11.78 -7.78
CA ILE A 52 12.20 -10.33 -7.78
C ILE A 52 13.43 -9.55 -8.26
N PHE A 53 14.62 -9.92 -7.76
CA PHE A 53 15.86 -9.25 -8.12
C PHE A 53 16.16 -9.41 -9.62
N ILE A 54 16.08 -10.63 -10.13
CA ILE A 54 16.28 -10.96 -11.55
C ILE A 54 15.26 -10.23 -12.43
N GLY A 55 13.98 -10.23 -12.04
CA GLY A 55 12.91 -9.58 -12.79
C GLY A 55 13.10 -8.07 -12.98
N ARG A 56 13.82 -7.42 -12.04
CA ARG A 56 14.14 -6.00 -12.15
C ARG A 56 15.17 -5.70 -13.25
N TYR A 57 16.06 -6.66 -13.54
CA TYR A 57 17.11 -6.48 -14.57
C TYR A 57 16.64 -6.92 -15.96
N ILE A 58 15.69 -7.84 -16.06
CA ILE A 58 15.19 -8.38 -17.34
C ILE A 58 14.02 -7.53 -17.90
N SER A 59 13.99 -6.25 -17.63
CA SER A 59 12.96 -5.33 -18.07
C SER A 59 13.18 -4.87 -19.53
N PRO A 60 12.89 -5.67 -20.55
CA PRO A 60 11.87 -5.29 -21.52
C PRO A 60 10.97 -6.45 -21.97
N VAL A 61 11.02 -7.59 -21.28
CA VAL A 61 10.21 -8.76 -21.67
C VAL A 61 8.74 -8.52 -21.30
N PRO A 62 7.78 -8.78 -22.19
CA PRO A 62 6.37 -8.58 -21.91
C PRO A 62 5.90 -9.47 -20.75
N VAL A 63 5.14 -8.90 -19.84
CA VAL A 63 4.61 -9.56 -18.62
C VAL A 63 3.88 -10.86 -18.95
N ILE A 64 3.22 -10.91 -20.13
CA ILE A 64 2.50 -12.07 -20.63
C ILE A 64 3.41 -13.29 -20.76
N PHE A 65 4.67 -13.10 -21.18
CA PHE A 65 5.64 -14.19 -21.31
C PHE A 65 5.92 -14.83 -19.95
N PHE A 66 6.19 -14.03 -18.92
CA PHE A 66 6.41 -14.53 -17.56
C PHE A 66 5.16 -15.20 -16.97
N PHE A 67 3.98 -14.69 -17.31
CA PHE A 67 2.73 -15.29 -16.88
C PHE A 67 2.54 -16.69 -17.48
N ILE A 68 2.74 -16.84 -18.81
CA ILE A 68 2.63 -18.14 -19.50
C ILE A 68 3.67 -19.12 -18.95
N LEU A 69 4.91 -18.67 -18.76
CA LEU A 69 5.98 -19.50 -18.24
C LEU A 69 5.70 -20.00 -16.81
N THR A 70 5.22 -19.11 -15.96
CA THR A 70 4.83 -19.45 -14.57
C THR A 70 3.67 -20.44 -14.57
N ALA A 71 2.65 -20.23 -15.41
CA ALA A 71 1.50 -21.12 -15.52
C ALA A 71 1.93 -22.52 -16.04
N PHE A 72 2.82 -22.57 -17.02
CA PHE A 72 3.34 -23.83 -17.57
C PHE A 72 4.09 -24.64 -16.50
N PHE A 73 5.04 -24.03 -15.79
CA PHE A 73 5.80 -24.74 -14.73
C PHE A 73 4.94 -25.08 -13.52
N SER A 74 3.92 -24.29 -13.23
CA SER A 74 2.94 -24.62 -12.19
C SER A 74 2.10 -25.83 -12.57
N ALA A 75 1.64 -25.92 -13.80
CA ALA A 75 0.93 -27.09 -14.31
C ALA A 75 1.82 -28.34 -14.32
N LEU A 76 3.09 -28.19 -14.71
CA LEU A 76 4.06 -29.28 -14.69
C LEU A 76 4.32 -29.76 -13.26
N LEU A 77 4.48 -28.85 -12.31
CA LEU A 77 4.64 -29.18 -10.90
C LEU A 77 3.40 -29.95 -10.37
N PHE A 78 2.20 -29.48 -10.69
CA PHE A 78 0.95 -30.15 -10.32
C PHE A 78 0.90 -31.58 -10.89
N PHE A 79 1.28 -31.77 -12.14
CA PHE A 79 1.33 -33.09 -12.77
C PHE A 79 2.30 -34.05 -12.06
N PHE A 80 3.52 -33.59 -11.70
CA PHE A 80 4.47 -34.40 -10.93
C PHE A 80 3.99 -34.73 -9.52
N LEU A 81 3.29 -33.79 -8.86
CA LEU A 81 2.71 -34.02 -7.52
C LEU A 81 1.62 -35.09 -7.59
N VAL A 82 0.77 -35.09 -8.61
CA VAL A 82 -0.27 -36.14 -8.82
C VAL A 82 0.38 -37.51 -9.05
N GLN A 83 1.52 -37.57 -9.70
CA GLN A 83 2.31 -38.81 -9.87
C GLN A 83 3.07 -39.26 -8.62
N GLY A 84 2.97 -38.53 -7.50
CA GLY A 84 3.69 -38.82 -6.27
C GLY A 84 5.19 -38.52 -6.30
N ARG A 85 5.70 -37.89 -7.37
CA ARG A 85 7.11 -37.50 -7.49
C ARG A 85 7.33 -36.14 -6.85
N ARG A 86 8.18 -36.07 -5.82
CA ARG A 86 8.56 -34.83 -5.15
C ARG A 86 9.70 -34.15 -5.90
N SER A 87 9.41 -33.09 -6.65
CA SER A 87 10.41 -32.27 -7.33
C SER A 87 10.60 -30.93 -6.63
N SER A 88 11.52 -30.90 -5.67
CA SER A 88 11.86 -29.67 -4.94
C SER A 88 12.41 -28.57 -5.85
N PHE A 89 13.11 -28.97 -6.93
CA PHE A 89 13.65 -28.02 -7.91
C PHE A 89 12.54 -27.27 -8.68
N LEU A 90 11.50 -27.98 -9.13
CA LEU A 90 10.36 -27.35 -9.81
C LEU A 90 9.63 -26.38 -8.90
N LEU A 91 9.51 -26.73 -7.63
CA LEU A 91 8.89 -25.84 -6.65
C LEU A 91 9.69 -24.53 -6.52
N LEU A 92 11.01 -24.61 -6.36
CA LEU A 92 11.88 -23.42 -6.31
C LEU A 92 11.79 -22.59 -7.59
N LEU A 93 11.76 -23.24 -8.77
CA LEU A 93 11.63 -22.57 -10.05
C LEU A 93 10.30 -21.80 -10.18
N VAL A 94 9.19 -22.40 -9.76
CA VAL A 94 7.87 -21.73 -9.75
C VAL A 94 7.89 -20.51 -8.82
N PHE A 95 8.51 -20.60 -7.65
CA PHE A 95 8.65 -19.45 -6.74
C PHE A 95 9.55 -18.37 -7.33
N ALA A 96 10.65 -18.70 -7.98
CA ALA A 96 11.50 -17.73 -8.69
C ALA A 96 10.75 -17.02 -9.81
N LEU A 97 10.02 -17.76 -10.65
CA LEU A 97 9.21 -17.18 -11.72
C LEU A 97 8.05 -16.32 -11.19
N SER A 98 7.43 -16.71 -10.09
CA SER A 98 6.41 -15.86 -9.46
C SER A 98 7.00 -14.55 -8.90
N GLY A 99 8.24 -14.59 -8.40
CA GLY A 99 9.00 -13.40 -7.99
C GLY A 99 9.31 -12.47 -9.18
N THR A 100 9.77 -13.03 -10.32
CA THR A 100 10.00 -12.22 -11.53
C THR A 100 8.71 -11.61 -12.07
N LEU A 101 7.60 -12.36 -12.07
CA LEU A 101 6.29 -11.86 -12.47
C LEU A 101 5.81 -10.72 -11.55
N ALA A 102 5.97 -10.86 -10.25
CA ALA A 102 5.61 -9.81 -9.29
C ALA A 102 6.42 -8.52 -9.53
N SER A 103 7.73 -8.66 -9.83
CA SER A 103 8.59 -7.52 -10.13
C SER A 103 8.22 -6.83 -11.44
N SER A 104 7.86 -7.58 -12.50
CA SER A 104 7.54 -7.04 -13.82
C SER A 104 6.20 -6.30 -13.86
N THR A 105 5.32 -6.50 -12.87
CA THR A 105 4.05 -5.76 -12.77
C THR A 105 4.19 -4.38 -12.12
N ILE A 106 5.37 -4.07 -11.56
CA ILE A 106 5.63 -2.77 -10.92
C ILE A 106 5.82 -1.70 -12.00
N PRO A 107 4.98 -0.65 -12.04
CA PRO A 107 5.09 0.41 -13.04
C PRO A 107 6.39 1.21 -12.85
N ASP A 108 7.06 1.50 -13.96
CA ASP A 108 8.22 2.39 -13.95
C ASP A 108 7.75 3.85 -13.75
N PRO A 109 8.28 4.57 -12.75
CA PRO A 109 7.96 5.97 -12.53
C PRO A 109 8.44 6.88 -13.68
N ASP A 110 9.44 6.46 -14.45
CA ASP A 110 10.04 7.23 -15.54
C ASP A 110 9.35 7.03 -16.88
N GLN A 111 8.55 5.97 -17.03
CA GLN A 111 7.86 5.61 -18.25
C GLN A 111 6.34 5.61 -18.08
N PRO A 112 5.70 6.80 -18.03
CA PRO A 112 4.26 6.87 -18.02
C PRO A 112 3.69 6.37 -19.37
N PRO A 113 2.48 5.80 -19.40
CA PRO A 113 1.80 5.43 -20.63
C PRO A 113 1.76 6.57 -21.66
N GLY A 114 1.85 6.27 -22.95
CA GLY A 114 2.03 7.28 -24.01
C GLY A 114 1.00 8.41 -24.03
N VAL A 115 -0.27 8.11 -23.70
CA VAL A 115 -1.33 9.12 -23.60
C VAL A 115 -1.06 10.09 -22.42
N ILE A 116 -0.53 9.58 -21.31
CA ILE A 116 -0.17 10.40 -20.14
C ILE A 116 1.06 11.28 -20.47
N GLN A 117 1.99 10.81 -21.30
CA GLN A 117 3.11 11.63 -21.78
C GLN A 117 2.63 12.84 -22.61
N GLN A 118 1.60 12.65 -23.45
CA GLN A 118 0.98 13.77 -24.18
C GLN A 118 0.36 14.80 -23.25
N LEU A 119 -0.34 14.36 -22.19
CA LEU A 119 -0.89 15.25 -21.18
C LEU A 119 0.18 16.02 -20.42
N LEU A 120 1.35 15.42 -20.17
CA LEU A 120 2.47 16.10 -19.48
C LEU A 120 3.05 17.25 -20.27
N LYS A 121 2.95 17.26 -21.61
CA LYS A 121 3.38 18.35 -22.48
C LYS A 121 2.44 19.56 -22.41
N LYS A 122 1.19 19.35 -21.95
CA LYS A 122 0.17 20.41 -21.88
C LYS A 122 0.12 21.00 -20.47
N LYS A 123 0.20 22.32 -20.35
CA LYS A 123 0.17 23.00 -19.04
C LYS A 123 -1.23 23.12 -18.44
N ASN A 124 -2.23 23.46 -19.28
CA ASN A 124 -3.63 23.65 -18.87
C ASN A 124 -4.50 22.80 -19.78
N VAL A 125 -5.31 21.93 -19.20
CA VAL A 125 -6.17 21.01 -19.94
C VAL A 125 -7.54 20.96 -19.29
N ILE A 126 -8.58 20.91 -20.12
CA ILE A 126 -9.94 20.58 -19.64
C ILE A 126 -10.02 19.06 -19.65
N LEU A 127 -10.30 18.48 -18.52
CA LEU A 127 -10.38 17.02 -18.37
C LEU A 127 -11.68 16.62 -17.67
N THR A 128 -12.07 15.37 -17.90
CA THR A 128 -13.15 14.71 -17.17
C THR A 128 -12.62 13.51 -16.44
N GLY A 129 -13.19 13.24 -15.28
CA GLY A 129 -12.79 12.07 -14.49
C GLY A 129 -13.71 11.81 -13.32
N THR A 130 -13.55 10.64 -12.71
CA THR A 130 -14.35 10.21 -11.57
C THR A 130 -13.49 10.19 -10.32
N ILE A 131 -13.99 10.72 -9.22
CA ILE A 131 -13.30 10.76 -7.93
C ILE A 131 -13.24 9.35 -7.36
N THR A 132 -12.04 8.84 -7.12
CA THR A 132 -11.82 7.52 -6.49
C THR A 132 -11.54 7.64 -5.00
N HIS A 133 -10.83 8.69 -4.58
CA HIS A 133 -10.55 9.02 -3.19
C HIS A 133 -10.58 10.52 -2.98
N SER A 134 -11.10 10.95 -1.84
CA SER A 134 -11.05 12.35 -1.41
C SER A 134 -10.45 12.45 -0.03
N LEU A 135 -9.51 13.38 0.15
CA LEU A 135 -8.84 13.65 1.42
C LEU A 135 -8.76 15.15 1.64
N GLN A 136 -9.51 15.64 2.61
CA GLN A 136 -9.38 17.02 3.06
C GLN A 136 -8.06 17.19 3.82
N ARG A 137 -7.23 18.16 3.41
CA ARG A 137 -5.93 18.43 4.03
C ARG A 137 -5.91 19.60 4.97
N GLY A 138 -6.92 20.43 4.92
CA GLY A 138 -7.06 21.63 5.72
C GLY A 138 -8.46 22.23 5.53
N PRO A 139 -8.76 23.34 6.17
CA PRO A 139 -10.09 23.93 6.12
C PRO A 139 -10.53 24.31 4.70
N THR A 140 -9.60 24.71 3.85
CA THR A 140 -9.87 25.15 2.47
C THR A 140 -9.15 24.35 1.40
N SER A 141 -8.37 23.32 1.75
CA SER A 141 -7.57 22.56 0.77
C SER A 141 -8.00 21.09 0.74
N THR A 142 -8.32 20.62 -0.44
CA THR A 142 -8.69 19.22 -0.67
C THR A 142 -7.74 18.57 -1.67
N ARG A 143 -7.34 17.35 -1.38
CA ARG A 143 -6.62 16.47 -2.29
C ARG A 143 -7.50 15.32 -2.67
N MET A 144 -7.63 15.04 -3.95
CA MET A 144 -8.43 13.90 -4.44
C MET A 144 -7.70 13.12 -5.52
N HIS A 145 -7.97 11.84 -5.59
CA HIS A 145 -7.54 10.97 -6.67
C HIS A 145 -8.66 10.92 -7.70
N LEU A 146 -8.31 11.21 -8.92
CA LEU A 146 -9.23 11.25 -10.05
C LEU A 146 -8.86 10.18 -11.06
N SER A 147 -9.77 9.27 -11.37
CA SER A 147 -9.64 8.38 -12.52
C SER A 147 -10.08 9.14 -13.76
N LEU A 148 -9.14 9.39 -14.67
CA LEU A 148 -9.37 10.13 -15.90
C LEU A 148 -10.22 9.30 -16.87
N ALA A 149 -11.16 9.97 -17.55
CA ALA A 149 -11.99 9.39 -18.61
C ALA A 149 -11.66 9.99 -19.98
N SER A 150 -11.58 11.32 -20.06
CA SER A 150 -11.24 12.02 -21.29
C SER A 150 -10.64 13.39 -21.00
N PHE A 151 -9.98 13.95 -22.01
CA PHE A 151 -9.49 15.33 -22.00
C PHE A 151 -9.81 16.01 -23.32
N LYS A 152 -9.95 17.33 -23.29
CA LYS A 152 -10.22 18.14 -24.47
C LYS A 152 -8.90 18.45 -25.19
N GLU A 153 -8.84 18.13 -26.48
CA GLU A 153 -7.75 18.46 -27.38
C GLU A 153 -8.30 19.21 -28.60
N GLY A 154 -8.00 20.51 -28.68
CA GLY A 154 -8.65 21.37 -29.68
C GLY A 154 -10.16 21.40 -29.46
N ASP A 155 -10.94 21.05 -30.50
CA ASP A 155 -12.40 20.94 -30.41
C ASP A 155 -12.91 19.52 -30.09
N GLY A 156 -12.02 18.52 -30.07
CA GLY A 156 -12.39 17.13 -29.80
C GLY A 156 -12.12 16.66 -28.38
N TRP A 157 -12.80 15.59 -27.98
CA TRP A 157 -12.53 14.86 -26.74
C TRP A 157 -11.73 13.58 -27.05
N GLN A 158 -10.59 13.44 -26.39
CA GLN A 158 -9.78 12.21 -26.48
C GLN A 158 -9.96 11.39 -25.21
N SER A 159 -10.18 10.08 -25.39
CA SER A 159 -10.25 9.13 -24.29
C SER A 159 -8.87 8.95 -23.68
N VAL A 160 -8.80 8.95 -22.36
CA VAL A 160 -7.57 8.70 -21.59
C VAL A 160 -7.88 7.80 -20.40
N SER A 161 -7.01 6.81 -20.19
CA SER A 161 -7.06 5.95 -19.01
C SER A 161 -5.84 6.23 -18.13
N GLY A 162 -6.07 6.61 -16.89
CA GLY A 162 -5.02 6.87 -15.91
C GLY A 162 -5.54 7.56 -14.67
N ASN A 163 -4.66 7.70 -13.67
CA ASN A 163 -5.00 8.35 -12.42
C ASN A 163 -4.26 9.70 -12.30
N LEU A 164 -4.96 10.68 -11.78
CA LEU A 164 -4.47 12.03 -11.52
C LEU A 164 -4.63 12.36 -10.04
N LEU A 165 -3.59 12.94 -9.44
CA LEU A 165 -3.67 13.52 -8.11
C LEU A 165 -4.06 14.99 -8.20
N LEU A 166 -5.32 15.32 -7.96
CA LEU A 166 -5.85 16.67 -8.01
C LEU A 166 -5.74 17.36 -6.65
N ASN A 167 -5.19 18.57 -6.63
CA ASN A 167 -5.12 19.43 -5.46
C ASN A 167 -5.91 20.71 -5.71
N ILE A 168 -6.92 20.96 -4.89
CA ILE A 168 -7.74 22.18 -4.90
C ILE A 168 -7.33 23.03 -3.71
N ARG A 169 -7.04 24.32 -3.92
CA ARG A 169 -6.61 25.21 -2.85
C ARG A 169 -7.77 25.80 -2.06
N ASN A 170 -8.73 26.41 -2.77
CA ASN A 170 -9.91 27.02 -2.17
C ASN A 170 -11.11 26.11 -2.45
N CYS A 171 -11.29 25.09 -1.62
CA CYS A 171 -12.37 24.12 -1.75
C CYS A 171 -13.39 24.37 -0.65
N GLN A 172 -14.56 24.90 -1.02
CA GLN A 172 -15.69 25.10 -0.10
C GLN A 172 -16.71 23.97 -0.21
N ARG A 173 -16.75 23.29 -1.38
CA ARG A 173 -17.67 22.21 -1.65
C ARG A 173 -17.11 20.86 -1.23
N GLN A 174 -17.97 20.05 -0.66
CA GLN A 174 -17.63 18.63 -0.43
C GLN A 174 -17.80 17.84 -1.73
N TRP A 175 -16.77 17.10 -2.11
CA TRP A 175 -16.73 16.28 -3.31
C TRP A 175 -16.82 14.81 -2.92
N PRO A 176 -18.00 14.16 -3.09
CA PRO A 176 -18.15 12.75 -2.73
C PRO A 176 -17.40 11.85 -3.69
N VAL A 177 -16.89 10.74 -3.18
CA VAL A 177 -16.29 9.67 -3.97
C VAL A 177 -17.32 9.09 -4.94
N GLY A 178 -16.88 8.74 -6.15
CA GLY A 178 -17.76 8.25 -7.23
C GLY A 178 -18.41 9.36 -8.08
N GLN A 179 -18.22 10.63 -7.73
CA GLN A 179 -18.72 11.74 -8.54
C GLN A 179 -17.84 11.96 -9.77
N THR A 180 -18.45 12.14 -10.93
CA THR A 180 -17.76 12.54 -12.16
C THR A 180 -17.75 14.06 -12.26
N LEU A 181 -16.58 14.60 -12.55
CA LEU A 181 -16.39 16.05 -12.69
C LEU A 181 -15.66 16.37 -14.00
N ALA A 182 -15.88 17.59 -14.47
CA ALA A 182 -15.09 18.20 -15.54
C ALA A 182 -14.53 19.53 -15.05
N GLY A 183 -13.36 19.91 -15.55
CA GLY A 183 -12.80 21.21 -15.22
C GLY A 183 -11.46 21.49 -15.86
N ARG A 184 -11.07 22.75 -15.77
CA ARG A 184 -9.77 23.21 -16.22
C ARG A 184 -8.72 22.94 -15.14
N VAL A 185 -7.75 22.10 -15.46
CA VAL A 185 -6.73 21.66 -14.51
C VAL A 185 -5.34 22.00 -15.05
N ARG A 186 -4.51 22.59 -14.19
CA ARG A 186 -3.09 22.80 -14.48
C ARG A 186 -2.32 21.54 -14.14
N ILE A 187 -1.77 20.88 -15.15
CA ILE A 187 -1.05 19.62 -15.00
C ILE A 187 0.43 19.87 -14.74
N ARG A 188 1.02 19.08 -13.85
CA ARG A 188 2.45 19.02 -13.58
C ARG A 188 2.89 17.58 -13.38
N PRO A 189 4.13 17.22 -13.75
CA PRO A 189 4.69 15.93 -13.39
C PRO A 189 4.86 15.80 -11.88
N VAL A 190 4.81 14.57 -11.40
CA VAL A 190 5.20 14.27 -10.02
C VAL A 190 6.70 14.49 -9.87
N ARG A 191 7.10 15.29 -8.89
CA ARG A 191 8.51 15.54 -8.57
C ARG A 191 8.86 14.86 -7.25
N ASN A 192 10.09 14.39 -7.19
CA ASN A 192 10.71 13.92 -5.96
C ASN A 192 11.41 15.07 -5.23
N PHE A 193 11.65 14.92 -3.94
CA PHE A 193 12.39 15.93 -3.16
C PHE A 193 13.91 15.90 -3.43
N ASN A 194 14.41 14.79 -4.05
CA ASN A 194 15.81 14.57 -4.42
C ASN A 194 16.83 14.69 -3.26
N ASN A 195 16.37 14.61 -2.02
CA ASN A 195 17.28 14.52 -0.88
C ASN A 195 17.86 13.11 -0.79
N PRO A 196 19.17 12.94 -0.57
CA PRO A 196 19.77 11.61 -0.35
C PRO A 196 19.08 10.87 0.81
N GLY A 197 18.70 9.62 0.58
CA GLY A 197 18.00 8.80 1.59
C GLY A 197 16.52 9.16 1.85
N ALA A 198 15.96 10.17 1.18
CA ALA A 198 14.57 10.53 1.32
C ALA A 198 13.64 9.53 0.62
N PHE A 199 12.39 9.48 1.09
CA PHE A 199 11.35 8.66 0.52
C PHE A 199 11.09 9.00 -0.96
N ASN A 200 11.12 7.99 -1.83
CA ASN A 200 10.85 8.16 -3.26
C ASN A 200 9.35 8.29 -3.53
N TYR A 201 8.84 9.52 -3.41
CA TYR A 201 7.43 9.84 -3.58
C TYR A 201 6.93 9.58 -5.01
N ARG A 202 7.79 9.75 -6.02
CA ARG A 202 7.46 9.49 -7.42
C ARG A 202 7.20 8.01 -7.66
N GLN A 203 8.06 7.14 -7.14
CA GLN A 203 7.88 5.69 -7.22
C GLN A 203 6.63 5.24 -6.46
N TYR A 204 6.39 5.77 -5.26
CA TYR A 204 5.18 5.48 -4.49
C TYR A 204 3.89 5.81 -5.25
N LEU A 205 3.81 6.96 -5.92
CA LEU A 205 2.64 7.32 -6.73
C LEU A 205 2.56 6.50 -8.03
N ALA A 206 3.68 6.13 -8.64
CA ALA A 206 3.69 5.24 -9.81
C ALA A 206 3.10 3.87 -9.50
N HIS A 207 3.34 3.30 -8.31
CA HIS A 207 2.65 2.06 -7.85
C HIS A 207 1.13 2.21 -7.79
N GLN A 208 0.63 3.43 -7.52
CA GLN A 208 -0.80 3.76 -7.57
C GLN A 208 -1.27 4.16 -8.98
N ARG A 209 -0.39 4.02 -9.98
CA ARG A 209 -0.63 4.44 -11.38
C ARG A 209 -0.93 5.94 -11.51
N ILE A 210 -0.29 6.76 -10.68
CA ILE A 210 -0.41 8.22 -10.67
C ILE A 210 0.91 8.85 -11.11
N TRP A 211 0.96 9.38 -12.33
CA TRP A 211 2.11 10.10 -12.87
C TRP A 211 1.90 11.60 -12.95
N LEU A 212 0.64 12.03 -12.81
CA LEU A 212 0.20 13.40 -13.00
C LEU A 212 -0.28 14.03 -11.70
N ARG A 213 0.08 15.29 -11.50
CA ARG A 213 -0.51 16.14 -10.45
C ARG A 213 -1.28 17.26 -11.10
N GLY A 214 -2.55 17.41 -10.76
CA GLY A 214 -3.42 18.51 -11.14
C GLY A 214 -3.48 19.57 -10.05
N TYR A 215 -3.58 20.81 -10.44
CA TYR A 215 -3.78 21.95 -9.55
C TYR A 215 -4.96 22.76 -10.05
N VAL A 216 -5.90 23.02 -9.16
CA VAL A 216 -7.05 23.88 -9.36
C VAL A 216 -7.05 24.92 -8.24
N GLN A 217 -7.31 26.17 -8.57
CA GLN A 217 -7.26 27.26 -7.61
C GLN A 217 -8.55 27.35 -6.80
N ASN A 218 -9.68 27.27 -7.50
CA ASN A 218 -10.98 27.36 -6.89
C ASN A 218 -11.84 26.17 -7.32
N ASP A 219 -12.70 25.70 -6.45
CA ASP A 219 -13.66 24.63 -6.77
C ASP A 219 -14.71 25.03 -7.79
N MET A 220 -14.89 26.35 -8.05
CA MET A 220 -15.75 26.88 -9.12
C MET A 220 -15.27 26.52 -10.52
N ASP A 221 -13.96 26.22 -10.69
CA ASP A 221 -13.38 25.77 -11.97
C ASP A 221 -13.74 24.30 -12.29
N LEU A 222 -14.43 23.64 -11.36
CA LEU A 222 -14.84 22.23 -11.47
C LEU A 222 -16.36 22.13 -11.52
N VAL A 223 -16.87 21.45 -12.54
CA VAL A 223 -18.29 21.24 -12.76
C VAL A 223 -18.63 19.77 -12.51
N PRO A 224 -19.56 19.44 -11.62
CA PRO A 224 -20.05 18.08 -11.48
C PRO A 224 -20.88 17.70 -12.71
N LEU A 225 -20.51 16.62 -13.40
CA LEU A 225 -21.21 16.14 -14.59
C LEU A 225 -22.32 15.14 -14.27
N ALA A 226 -22.11 14.32 -13.25
CA ALA A 226 -23.04 13.26 -12.91
C ALA A 226 -23.13 13.07 -11.39
N ARG A 227 -24.23 12.47 -10.95
CA ARG A 227 -24.39 12.07 -9.55
C ARG A 227 -23.34 10.98 -9.19
N PRO A 228 -22.89 10.91 -7.92
CA PRO A 228 -21.91 9.91 -7.51
C PRO A 228 -22.45 8.50 -7.75
N LYS A 229 -21.66 7.70 -8.44
CA LYS A 229 -21.97 6.29 -8.63
C LYS A 229 -21.72 5.56 -7.31
N ARG A 230 -22.70 4.79 -6.85
CA ARG A 230 -22.62 3.97 -5.63
C ARG A 230 -21.80 2.71 -5.90
N ASN A 231 -20.49 2.86 -6.03
CA ASN A 231 -19.54 1.76 -6.17
C ASN A 231 -19.04 1.30 -4.79
N PHE A 232 -18.38 0.16 -4.74
CA PHE A 232 -17.77 -0.36 -3.52
C PHE A 232 -16.86 0.68 -2.82
N ASN A 233 -16.09 1.45 -3.57
CA ASN A 233 -15.25 2.54 -3.04
C ASN A 233 -16.07 3.64 -2.36
N TYR A 234 -17.28 3.95 -2.86
CA TYR A 234 -18.20 4.87 -2.21
C TYR A 234 -18.63 4.34 -0.83
N PHE A 235 -18.98 3.05 -0.76
CA PHE A 235 -19.36 2.43 0.51
C PHE A 235 -18.21 2.46 1.53
N LEU A 236 -16.99 2.12 1.10
CA LEU A 236 -15.79 2.20 1.95
C LEU A 236 -15.52 3.64 2.44
N ASP A 237 -15.74 4.64 1.61
CA ASP A 237 -15.54 6.04 1.98
C ASP A 237 -16.58 6.51 3.00
N VAL A 238 -17.84 6.13 2.81
CA VAL A 238 -18.93 6.39 3.79
C VAL A 238 -18.62 5.70 5.12
N LEU A 239 -18.16 4.43 5.10
CA LEU A 239 -17.79 3.70 6.31
C LEU A 239 -16.61 4.38 7.02
N ARG A 240 -15.58 4.77 6.27
CA ARG A 240 -14.40 5.48 6.80
C ARG A 240 -14.80 6.82 7.44
N THR A 241 -15.70 7.56 6.80
CA THR A 241 -16.20 8.82 7.34
C THR A 241 -16.98 8.60 8.62
N ARG A 242 -17.86 7.59 8.68
CA ARG A 242 -18.58 7.24 9.91
C ARG A 242 -17.64 6.85 11.05
N ILE A 243 -16.63 6.04 10.77
CA ILE A 243 -15.64 5.65 11.77
C ILE A 243 -14.88 6.89 12.29
N ARG A 244 -14.49 7.81 11.41
CA ARG A 244 -13.84 9.07 11.84
C ARG A 244 -14.73 9.89 12.72
N THR A 245 -15.97 10.13 12.31
CA THR A 245 -16.94 10.88 13.12
C THR A 245 -17.18 10.22 14.48
N PHE A 246 -17.25 8.90 14.52
CA PHE A 246 -17.36 8.15 15.76
C PHE A 246 -16.14 8.36 16.66
N ILE A 247 -14.93 8.26 16.10
CA ILE A 247 -13.67 8.50 16.83
C ILE A 247 -13.62 9.93 17.35
N ASP A 248 -13.97 10.93 16.54
CA ASP A 248 -13.94 12.34 16.89
C ASP A 248 -14.92 12.68 18.04
N ILE A 249 -16.04 11.95 18.13
CA ILE A 249 -17.04 12.13 19.20
C ILE A 249 -16.57 11.48 20.51
N TRP A 250 -15.94 10.31 20.44
CA TRP A 250 -15.60 9.49 21.60
C TRP A 250 -14.18 9.68 22.13
N LEU A 251 -13.25 10.21 21.33
CA LEU A 251 -11.91 10.52 21.80
C LEU A 251 -11.85 11.95 22.35
N PRO A 252 -11.36 12.14 23.59
CA PRO A 252 -11.12 13.49 24.11
C PRO A 252 -10.06 14.19 23.24
N PRO A 253 -10.19 15.50 23.03
CA PRO A 253 -9.32 16.28 22.13
C PRO A 253 -7.83 16.24 22.51
N SER A 254 -7.49 15.84 23.73
CA SER A 254 -6.11 15.67 24.19
C SER A 254 -5.41 14.44 23.60
N LEU A 255 -6.14 13.41 23.17
CA LEU A 255 -5.59 12.19 22.57
C LEU A 255 -5.69 12.21 21.03
N ALA A 256 -6.51 13.07 20.46
CA ALA A 256 -6.68 13.26 19.01
C ALA A 256 -5.54 14.07 18.36
N GLY A 257 -4.35 14.04 18.95
CA GLY A 257 -3.18 14.88 18.63
C GLY A 257 -2.64 14.87 17.19
N GLY A 258 -3.40 14.38 16.22
CA GLY A 258 -3.02 14.39 14.80
C GLY A 258 -3.98 15.11 13.86
N THR A 259 -5.24 15.33 14.22
CA THR A 259 -6.27 15.86 13.32
C THR A 259 -6.76 17.28 13.68
N LEU A 260 -6.51 17.78 14.86
CA LEU A 260 -7.09 19.03 15.36
C LEU A 260 -6.19 20.27 15.30
N CYS A 261 -4.98 20.18 14.74
CA CYS A 261 -4.18 21.40 14.46
C CYS A 261 -4.74 22.31 13.38
N SER A 262 -5.84 21.94 12.69
CA SER A 262 -6.36 22.77 11.60
C SER A 262 -7.49 23.72 11.97
N GLU A 263 -8.15 23.56 13.14
CA GLU A 263 -9.35 24.36 13.43
C GLU A 263 -9.19 25.49 14.47
N ARG A 264 -8.02 25.62 15.12
CA ARG A 264 -7.76 26.70 16.09
C ARG A 264 -6.50 27.51 15.81
N CYS A 265 -6.36 28.05 14.61
CA CYS A 265 -5.60 29.29 14.48
C CYS A 265 -6.60 30.44 14.62
N PRO A 266 -6.54 31.24 15.71
CA PRO A 266 -7.33 32.46 15.79
C PRO A 266 -6.89 33.36 14.61
N PRO A 267 -7.84 34.15 14.03
CA PRO A 267 -7.47 35.10 12.99
C PRO A 267 -6.42 36.06 13.57
N ARG A 268 -5.27 36.17 12.89
CA ARG A 268 -4.29 37.21 13.21
C ARG A 268 -5.01 38.54 13.13
N ALA A 269 -5.14 39.19 14.26
CA ALA A 269 -5.56 40.58 14.33
C ALA A 269 -4.55 41.39 13.48
N THR A 270 -5.03 41.96 12.41
CA THR A 270 -4.33 42.99 11.66
C THR A 270 -4.30 44.23 12.52
N LEU A 271 -3.09 44.59 13.01
CA LEU A 271 -2.76 45.95 13.45
C LEU A 271 -2.44 46.79 12.21
#